data_22128a551e6a12eb830d3ed9f1266359
#
_entry.id   22128a551e6a12eb830d3ed9f1266359
#
_cell.length_a   1.000
_cell.length_b   1.000
_cell.length_c   1.000
_cell.angle_alpha   90.00
_cell.angle_beta   90.00
_cell.angle_gamma   90.00
#
_symmetry.space_group_name_H-M   'P 1'
#
loop_
_entity.id
_entity.type
_entity.pdbx_description
1 polymer ?
#
loop_
_entity_poly.entity_id
_entity_poly.type
_entity_poly.pdbx_seq_one_letter_code
_entity_poly.pdbx_strand_id
1 'polypeptide(L)' 'MAGNKNLADDPYERLANAIILQAVSDYRIALKKIKAHPHNKEAISEALEIERFFRSGWYSQLTSVDGEYLIIRLQD' A
#
# COMPACT_ATOMS: atom_id res chain seq x y z
N MET A 1 -16.96 26.52 -12.65
CA MET A 1 -16.47 26.33 -12.42
C MET A 1 -15.59 25.71 -12.17
N ALA A 2 -15.34 25.91 -12.59
CA ALA A 2 -14.06 25.41 -12.53
C ALA A 2 -13.62 24.91 -11.20
N GLY A 3 -13.96 25.51 -10.18
CA GLY A 3 -13.53 25.09 -8.89
C GLY A 3 -13.94 23.68 -8.49
N ASN A 4 -14.74 23.08 -9.27
CA ASN A 4 -15.20 21.73 -8.94
C ASN A 4 -14.30 20.65 -9.53
N LYS A 5 -13.03 20.96 -9.73
CA LYS A 5 -12.10 19.96 -10.18
C LYS A 5 -12.10 18.79 -9.20
N ASN A 6 -12.28 17.62 -9.72
CA ASN A 6 -12.30 16.41 -8.93
C ASN A 6 -10.88 16.07 -8.48
N LEU A 7 -10.73 15.63 -7.24
CA LEU A 7 -9.43 15.22 -6.74
C LEU A 7 -8.84 14.10 -7.57
N ALA A 8 -9.70 13.25 -8.16
CA ALA A 8 -9.23 12.17 -9.01
C ALA A 8 -8.53 12.68 -10.26
N ASP A 9 -8.76 13.94 -10.63
CA ASP A 9 -8.12 14.55 -11.78
C ASP A 9 -6.81 15.23 -11.45
N ASP A 10 -6.45 15.31 -10.18
CA ASP A 10 -5.19 15.89 -9.74
C ASP A 10 -4.07 14.90 -10.07
N PRO A 11 -3.08 15.32 -10.89
CA PRO A 11 -1.99 14.40 -11.22
C PRO A 11 -1.24 13.88 -10.01
N TYR A 12 -1.06 14.72 -8.99
CA TYR A 12 -0.37 14.28 -7.78
C TYR A 12 -1.18 13.22 -7.06
N GLU A 13 -2.48 13.44 -6.95
CA GLU A 13 -3.37 12.51 -6.27
C GLU A 13 -3.38 11.16 -7.00
N ARG A 14 -3.39 11.20 -8.33
CA ARG A 14 -3.38 9.97 -9.11
C ARG A 14 -2.07 9.21 -8.94
N LEU A 15 -0.96 9.95 -8.88
CA LEU A 15 0.32 9.31 -8.68
C LEU A 15 0.40 8.68 -7.29
N ALA A 16 -0.05 9.41 -6.27
CA ALA A 16 -0.06 8.89 -4.91
C ALA A 16 -0.89 7.61 -4.82
N ASN A 17 -2.07 7.62 -5.43
CA ASN A 17 -2.93 6.44 -5.43
C ASN A 17 -2.28 5.27 -6.15
N ALA A 18 -1.60 5.53 -7.26
CA ALA A 18 -0.93 4.48 -8.01
C ALA A 18 0.17 3.82 -7.18
N ILE A 19 0.93 4.63 -6.45
CA ILE A 19 2.00 4.10 -5.60
C ILE A 19 1.41 3.19 -4.52
N ILE A 20 0.34 3.66 -3.87
CA ILE A 20 -0.27 2.89 -2.80
C ILE A 20 -0.91 1.61 -3.33
N LEU A 21 -1.60 1.69 -4.47
CA LEU A 21 -2.23 0.51 -5.04
C LEU A 21 -1.20 -0.53 -5.48
N GLN A 22 -0.05 -0.08 -5.97
CA GLN A 22 1.02 -1.00 -6.31
C GLN A 22 1.51 -1.74 -5.07
N ALA A 23 1.70 -0.99 -3.97
CA ALA A 23 2.15 -1.60 -2.72
C ALA A 23 1.12 -2.58 -2.18
N VAL A 24 -0.18 -2.24 -2.29
CA VAL A 24 -1.26 -3.13 -1.87
C VAL A 24 -1.22 -4.43 -2.67
N SER A 25 -1.07 -4.31 -3.99
CA SER A 25 -1.01 -5.48 -4.85
C SER A 25 0.20 -6.36 -4.49
N ASP A 26 1.36 -5.73 -4.32
CA ASP A 26 2.58 -6.47 -3.99
C ASP A 26 2.46 -7.16 -2.63
N TYR A 27 1.82 -6.49 -1.68
CA TYR A 27 1.63 -7.05 -0.34
C TYR A 27 0.73 -8.28 -0.40
N ARG A 28 -0.36 -8.19 -1.15
CA ARG A 28 -1.26 -9.34 -1.31
C ARG A 28 -0.57 -10.54 -1.94
N ILE A 29 0.27 -10.27 -2.93
CA ILE A 29 1.03 -11.35 -3.57
C ILE A 29 1.99 -11.99 -2.57
N ALA A 30 2.70 -11.17 -1.79
CA ALA A 30 3.62 -11.68 -0.78
C ALA A 30 2.88 -12.52 0.26
N LEU A 31 1.73 -12.05 0.72
CA LEU A 31 0.95 -12.80 1.71
C LEU A 31 0.47 -14.13 1.16
N LYS A 32 0.08 -14.17 -0.11
CA LYS A 32 -0.32 -15.43 -0.74
C LYS A 32 0.83 -16.42 -0.79
N LYS A 33 2.02 -15.92 -1.12
CA LYS A 33 3.21 -16.78 -1.16
C LYS A 33 3.54 -17.33 0.22
N ILE A 34 3.41 -16.50 1.25
CA ILE A 34 3.68 -16.94 2.62
C ILE A 34 2.66 -17.98 3.04
N LYS A 35 1.40 -17.78 2.68
CA LYS A 35 0.35 -18.74 3.03
C LYS A 35 0.62 -20.10 2.38
N ALA A 36 1.09 -20.09 1.13
CA ALA A 36 1.39 -21.32 0.43
C ALA A 36 2.67 -21.98 0.93
N HIS A 37 3.66 -21.16 1.29
CA HIS A 37 4.98 -21.61 1.72
C HIS A 37 5.45 -20.75 2.89
N PRO A 38 5.09 -21.14 4.13
CA PRO A 38 5.37 -20.30 5.31
C PRO A 38 6.85 -20.04 5.58
N HIS A 39 7.75 -20.82 4.97
CA HIS A 39 9.18 -20.61 5.16
C HIS A 39 9.83 -19.89 4.00
N ASN A 40 9.04 -19.32 3.10
CA ASN A 40 9.56 -18.56 1.96
C ASN A 40 10.14 -17.25 2.46
N LYS A 41 11.46 -17.20 2.62
CA LYS A 41 12.13 -16.06 3.22
C LYS A 41 12.02 -14.81 2.36
N GLU A 42 12.04 -14.97 1.04
CA GLU A 42 11.91 -13.83 0.14
C GLU A 42 10.55 -13.16 0.28
N ALA A 43 9.49 -13.96 0.35
CA ALA A 43 8.16 -13.42 0.49
C ALA A 43 7.97 -12.74 1.85
N ILE A 44 8.54 -13.33 2.90
CA ILE A 44 8.48 -12.73 4.24
C ILE A 44 9.21 -11.39 4.24
N SER A 45 10.40 -11.35 3.66
CA SER A 45 11.19 -10.12 3.60
C SER A 45 10.44 -9.05 2.82
N GLU A 46 9.83 -9.42 1.70
CA GLU A 46 9.08 -8.50 0.87
C GLU A 46 7.88 -7.94 1.63
N ALA A 47 7.15 -8.80 2.33
CA ALA A 47 6.00 -8.35 3.11
C ALA A 47 6.42 -7.36 4.19
N LEU A 48 7.55 -7.63 4.87
CA LEU A 48 8.04 -6.73 5.91
C LEU A 48 8.44 -5.39 5.35
N GLU A 49 9.06 -5.36 4.17
CA GLU A 49 9.44 -4.09 3.54
C GLU A 49 8.22 -3.28 3.14
N ILE A 50 7.20 -3.94 2.65
CA ILE A 50 5.99 -3.24 2.26
C ILE A 50 5.28 -2.70 3.51
N GLU A 51 5.25 -3.46 4.61
CA GLU A 51 4.70 -2.98 5.86
C GLU A 51 5.46 -1.75 6.36
N ARG A 52 6.79 -1.76 6.19
CA ARG A 52 7.59 -0.59 6.55
C ARG A 52 7.19 0.63 5.75
N PHE A 53 6.90 0.44 4.46
CA PHE A 53 6.40 1.53 3.63
C PHE A 53 5.07 2.07 4.18
N PHE A 54 4.13 1.18 4.50
CA PHE A 54 2.83 1.61 5.01
C PHE A 54 2.95 2.35 6.34
N ARG A 55 4.02 2.10 7.10
CA ARG A 55 4.23 2.76 8.38
C ARG A 55 5.14 3.99 8.28
N SER A 56 5.59 4.32 7.07
CA SER A 56 6.57 5.38 6.89
C SER A 56 5.92 6.77 6.86
N GLY A 57 6.74 7.79 7.11
CA GLY A 57 6.29 9.16 6.97
C GLY A 57 5.94 9.49 5.53
N TRP A 58 6.63 8.86 4.58
CA TRP A 58 6.31 9.08 3.16
C TRP A 58 4.90 8.62 2.85
N TYR A 59 4.51 7.44 3.32
CA TYR A 59 3.15 6.96 3.12
C TYR A 59 2.12 7.96 3.66
N SER A 60 2.39 8.51 4.84
CA SER A 60 1.45 9.45 5.45
C SER A 60 1.35 10.76 4.67
N GLN A 61 2.34 11.06 3.84
CA GLN A 61 2.26 12.21 2.93
C GLN A 61 1.37 11.90 1.73
N LEU A 62 1.24 10.63 1.37
CA LEU A 62 0.51 10.25 0.17
C LEU A 62 -0.98 10.09 0.41
N THR A 63 -1.39 9.80 1.64
CA THR A 63 -2.80 9.56 1.95
C THR A 63 -3.04 9.76 3.44
N SER A 64 -4.30 10.03 3.78
CA SER A 64 -4.72 10.13 5.17
C SER A 64 -5.18 8.78 5.74
N VAL A 65 -5.19 7.73 4.93
CA VAL A 65 -5.59 6.40 5.41
C VAL A 65 -4.50 5.86 6.33
N ASP A 66 -4.90 5.43 7.53
CA ASP A 66 -3.96 4.90 8.51
C ASP A 66 -3.29 3.64 7.98
N GLY A 67 -1.95 3.65 7.91
CA GLY A 67 -1.19 2.53 7.38
C GLY A 67 -1.37 1.26 8.17
N GLU A 68 -1.42 1.37 9.50
CA GLU A 68 -1.59 0.20 10.35
C GLU A 68 -2.96 -0.44 10.12
N TYR A 69 -3.99 0.39 9.97
CA TYR A 69 -5.33 -0.10 9.66
C TYR A 69 -5.33 -0.85 8.32
N LEU A 70 -4.65 -0.28 7.33
CA LEU A 70 -4.57 -0.90 6.02
C LEU A 70 -3.89 -2.26 6.08
N ILE A 71 -2.79 -2.36 6.81
CA ILE A 71 -2.08 -3.63 6.97
C ILE A 71 -3.01 -4.69 7.54
N ILE A 72 -3.71 -4.33 8.61
CA ILE A 72 -4.61 -5.28 9.27
C ILE A 72 -5.70 -5.74 8.32
N ARG A 73 -6.28 -4.81 7.56
CA ARG A 73 -7.34 -5.17 6.62
C ARG A 73 -6.83 -6.08 5.51
N LEU A 74 -5.60 -5.85 5.05
CA LEU A 74 -5.04 -6.67 3.98
C LEU A 74 -4.69 -8.08 4.45
N GLN A 75 -4.41 -8.24 5.73
CA GLN A 75 -4.11 -9.55 6.30
C GLN A 75 -5.36 -10.40 6.53
N ASP A 76 -6.51 -9.75 6.52
CA ASP A 76 -7.76 -10.49 6.61
C ASP A 76 -7.96 -11.28 5.32
#